data_2ad2b3ebaa896b43aa994b5024303242
#
_entry.id   2ad2b3ebaa896b43aa994b5024303242
#
_cell.length_a   1.000
_cell.length_b   1.000
_cell.length_c   1.000
_cell.angle_alpha   90.00
_cell.angle_beta   90.00
_cell.angle_gamma   90.00
#
_symmetry.space_group_name_H-M   'P 1'
#
loop_
_entity.id
_entity.type
_entity.pdbx_description
1 polymer ?
#
loop_
_entity_poly.entity_id
_entity_poly.type
_entity_poly.pdbx_seq_one_letter_code
_entity_poly.pdbx_strand_id
1 'polypeptide(L)'
;MTGHSLLLIGGSGFFGRSFLDAFQRGLLAQWSIEQITVVARSATALRRDHPDLVGHGIVLLDADASRVDRLPSADFVIHAASTTDARRYAENPEAERANILAATDNYVRLAQSSHRRSRVVYTSSGAVYGQQPVDLAQIPESFRPGDSAELASHKRAYAEAKRASEQRIAALGEEGICTAVARCFAFVGFHLPRDQHFAIGNFLADGLAGRPIKVRARKAVYRSYMHADDLVRWLMTIASAASPDCPIYNVGSDEARTVAELAGVVAARFNVPAEVPAISEDEVDRYVPAIAKARSELGLELSFDLAAAVDDVATRLEAKRN
;
A
#
# COMPACT_ATOMS: atom_id res chain seq x y z
N MET A 1 -24.04 1.42 -20.81
CA MET A 1 -22.62 0.96 -20.69
C MET A 1 -22.64 -0.07 -19.58
N THR A 2 -22.15 -1.25 -19.81
CA THR A 2 -22.02 -2.28 -18.77
C THR A 2 -20.90 -1.83 -17.82
N GLY A 3 -21.18 -1.78 -16.51
CA GLY A 3 -20.19 -1.41 -15.49
C GLY A 3 -19.05 -2.42 -15.40
N HIS A 4 -17.93 -1.98 -14.84
CA HIS A 4 -16.75 -2.83 -14.63
C HIS A 4 -16.72 -3.45 -13.24
N SER A 5 -16.07 -4.60 -13.16
CA SER A 5 -15.83 -5.35 -11.93
C SER A 5 -14.37 -5.22 -11.48
N LEU A 6 -14.18 -5.11 -10.16
CA LEU A 6 -12.87 -5.05 -9.51
C LEU A 6 -12.69 -6.25 -8.56
N LEU A 7 -11.61 -6.97 -8.68
CA LEU A 7 -11.18 -8.01 -7.74
C LEU A 7 -10.06 -7.49 -6.84
N LEU A 8 -10.29 -7.51 -5.54
CA LEU A 8 -9.30 -7.15 -4.52
C LEU A 8 -8.79 -8.42 -3.81
N ILE A 9 -7.59 -8.88 -4.13
CA ILE A 9 -6.95 -10.01 -3.48
C ILE A 9 -6.13 -9.49 -2.29
N GLY A 10 -6.45 -9.93 -1.07
CA GLY A 10 -5.95 -9.34 0.18
C GLY A 10 -6.78 -8.14 0.65
N GLY A 11 -8.02 -8.03 0.20
CA GLY A 11 -8.86 -6.85 0.36
C GLY A 11 -9.38 -6.55 1.78
N SER A 12 -9.08 -7.37 2.80
CA SER A 12 -9.39 -7.05 4.20
C SER A 12 -8.35 -6.16 4.89
N GLY A 13 -7.19 -5.93 4.26
CA GLY A 13 -6.11 -5.06 4.74
C GLY A 13 -6.37 -3.57 4.50
N PHE A 14 -5.35 -2.75 4.80
CA PHE A 14 -5.41 -1.29 4.64
C PHE A 14 -5.81 -0.88 3.21
N PHE A 15 -5.14 -1.42 2.19
CA PHE A 15 -5.45 -1.08 0.79
C PHE A 15 -6.88 -1.46 0.43
N GLY A 16 -7.29 -2.69 0.71
CA GLY A 16 -8.63 -3.14 0.37
C GLY A 16 -9.72 -2.32 1.06
N ARG A 17 -9.57 -2.03 2.35
CA ARG A 17 -10.51 -1.16 3.08
C ARG A 17 -10.54 0.25 2.51
N SER A 18 -9.40 0.79 2.06
CA SER A 18 -9.35 2.09 1.38
C SER A 18 -10.09 2.07 0.03
N PHE A 19 -9.99 0.97 -0.73
CA PHE A 19 -10.76 0.77 -1.96
C PHE A 19 -12.26 0.69 -1.68
N LEU A 20 -12.68 -0.06 -0.66
CA LEU A 20 -14.09 -0.19 -0.29
C LEU A 20 -14.67 1.15 0.16
N ASP A 21 -13.95 1.89 0.99
CA ASP A 21 -14.32 3.23 1.44
C ASP A 21 -14.44 4.20 0.24
N ALA A 22 -13.45 4.20 -0.64
CA ALA A 22 -13.47 5.00 -1.87
C ALA A 22 -14.65 4.64 -2.78
N PHE A 23 -15.00 3.36 -2.89
CA PHE A 23 -16.16 2.90 -3.66
C PHE A 23 -17.47 3.41 -3.07
N GLN A 24 -17.66 3.27 -1.75
CA GLN A 24 -18.87 3.78 -1.07
C GLN A 24 -19.03 5.30 -1.21
N ARG A 25 -17.92 6.04 -1.30
CA ARG A 25 -17.91 7.50 -1.52
C ARG A 25 -17.97 7.91 -3.00
N GLY A 26 -18.06 6.96 -3.94
CA GLY A 26 -18.18 7.23 -5.37
C GLY A 26 -16.87 7.61 -6.08
N LEU A 27 -15.69 7.50 -5.43
CA LEU A 27 -14.40 7.85 -6.04
C LEU A 27 -14.03 6.96 -7.23
N LEU A 28 -14.62 5.76 -7.33
CA LEU A 28 -14.35 4.81 -8.40
C LEU A 28 -15.27 4.96 -9.62
N ALA A 29 -16.21 5.92 -9.60
CA ALA A 29 -17.17 6.13 -10.68
C ALA A 29 -16.51 6.43 -12.04
N GLN A 30 -15.38 7.13 -12.06
CA GLN A 30 -14.65 7.44 -13.30
C GLN A 30 -14.14 6.20 -14.05
N TRP A 31 -13.97 5.06 -13.36
CA TRP A 31 -13.63 3.75 -13.96
C TRP A 31 -14.87 2.88 -14.15
N SER A 32 -16.07 3.41 -13.93
CA SER A 32 -17.34 2.68 -14.01
C SER A 32 -17.37 1.40 -13.19
N ILE A 33 -16.71 1.40 -12.02
CA ILE A 33 -16.72 0.23 -11.14
C ILE A 33 -18.09 0.13 -10.46
N GLU A 34 -18.81 -0.97 -10.74
CA GLU A 34 -20.14 -1.26 -10.18
C GLU A 34 -20.10 -2.40 -9.15
N GLN A 35 -19.06 -3.22 -9.21
CA GLN A 35 -18.90 -4.35 -8.29
C GLN A 35 -17.46 -4.51 -7.85
N ILE A 36 -17.27 -4.76 -6.55
CA ILE A 36 -15.99 -5.15 -5.98
C ILE A 36 -16.13 -6.53 -5.32
N THR A 37 -15.30 -7.48 -5.73
CA THR A 37 -15.14 -8.76 -5.02
C THR A 37 -13.89 -8.72 -4.18
N VAL A 38 -14.04 -8.95 -2.88
CA VAL A 38 -12.95 -9.03 -1.91
C VAL A 38 -12.59 -10.49 -1.65
N VAL A 39 -11.34 -10.85 -1.89
CA VAL A 39 -10.80 -12.17 -1.54
C VAL A 39 -9.81 -11.99 -0.39
N ALA A 40 -10.10 -12.61 0.75
CA ALA A 40 -9.23 -12.63 1.91
C ALA A 40 -9.58 -13.82 2.81
N ARG A 41 -8.66 -14.24 3.68
CA ARG A 41 -8.88 -15.39 4.59
C ARG A 41 -10.10 -15.23 5.51
N SER A 42 -10.50 -13.99 5.78
CA SER A 42 -11.67 -13.65 6.61
C SER A 42 -12.33 -12.40 6.02
N ALA A 43 -12.67 -12.43 4.74
CA ALA A 43 -13.33 -11.30 4.06
C ALA A 43 -14.70 -11.01 4.69
N THR A 44 -15.46 -12.06 5.04
CA THR A 44 -16.80 -11.94 5.64
C THR A 44 -16.79 -11.25 7.00
N ALA A 45 -15.66 -11.25 7.72
CA ALA A 45 -15.51 -10.48 8.97
C ALA A 45 -15.68 -8.97 8.77
N LEU A 46 -15.46 -8.45 7.56
CA LEU A 46 -15.71 -7.03 7.25
C LEU A 46 -17.16 -6.62 7.51
N ARG A 47 -18.15 -7.52 7.37
CA ARG A 47 -19.57 -7.23 7.68
C ARG A 47 -19.78 -6.87 9.16
N ARG A 48 -19.01 -7.49 10.04
CA ARG A 48 -19.07 -7.26 11.49
C ARG A 48 -18.20 -6.09 11.91
N ASP A 49 -16.96 -6.05 11.39
CA ASP A 49 -15.92 -5.16 11.88
C ASP A 49 -15.96 -3.78 11.19
N HIS A 50 -16.47 -3.74 9.96
CA HIS A 50 -16.57 -2.56 9.10
C HIS A 50 -17.84 -2.58 8.25
N PRO A 51 -19.04 -2.61 8.87
CA PRO A 51 -20.32 -2.70 8.15
C PRO A 51 -20.54 -1.55 7.17
N ASP A 52 -19.98 -0.39 7.46
CA ASP A 52 -19.95 0.82 6.63
C ASP A 52 -19.25 0.61 5.28
N LEU A 53 -18.34 -0.36 5.17
CA LEU A 53 -17.63 -0.69 3.93
C LEU A 53 -18.35 -1.73 3.07
N VAL A 54 -19.39 -2.40 3.60
CA VAL A 54 -20.03 -3.54 2.95
C VAL A 54 -21.46 -3.19 2.56
N GLY A 55 -21.59 -2.45 1.46
CA GLY A 55 -22.86 -2.04 0.86
C GLY A 55 -23.19 -2.79 -0.43
N HIS A 56 -24.10 -2.19 -1.22
CA HIS A 56 -24.42 -2.67 -2.57
C HIS A 56 -23.16 -2.76 -3.43
N GLY A 57 -23.08 -3.77 -4.27
CA GLY A 57 -21.93 -3.98 -5.16
C GLY A 57 -20.71 -4.63 -4.51
N ILE A 58 -20.74 -4.95 -3.20
CA ILE A 58 -19.62 -5.61 -2.52
C ILE A 58 -19.90 -7.09 -2.30
N VAL A 59 -19.03 -7.95 -2.86
CA VAL A 59 -19.02 -9.40 -2.68
C VAL A 59 -17.82 -9.79 -1.83
N LEU A 60 -18.04 -10.58 -0.78
CA LEU A 60 -17.00 -11.05 0.14
C LEU A 60 -16.78 -12.54 -0.05
N LEU A 61 -15.55 -12.95 -0.29
CA LEU A 61 -15.14 -14.33 -0.50
C LEU A 61 -14.03 -14.70 0.48
N ASP A 62 -14.36 -15.57 1.43
CA ASP A 62 -13.38 -16.13 2.36
C ASP A 62 -12.52 -17.16 1.62
N ALA A 63 -11.28 -16.80 1.34
CA ALA A 63 -10.32 -17.67 0.70
C ALA A 63 -8.88 -17.27 1.00
N ASP A 64 -8.00 -18.27 1.07
CA ASP A 64 -6.56 -18.04 1.14
C ASP A 64 -6.00 -17.88 -0.28
N ALA A 65 -5.43 -16.73 -0.57
CA ALA A 65 -4.86 -16.43 -1.89
C ALA A 65 -3.79 -17.44 -2.34
N SER A 66 -3.10 -18.08 -1.40
CA SER A 66 -2.09 -19.10 -1.69
C SER A 66 -2.65 -20.48 -2.07
N ARG A 67 -3.95 -20.72 -1.83
CA ARG A 67 -4.55 -22.06 -1.95
C ARG A 67 -5.90 -22.09 -2.67
N VAL A 68 -6.50 -20.93 -2.93
CA VAL A 68 -7.79 -20.87 -3.61
C VAL A 68 -7.71 -21.53 -4.99
N ASP A 69 -8.69 -22.36 -5.34
CA ASP A 69 -8.71 -23.11 -6.60
C ASP A 69 -9.26 -22.29 -7.77
N ARG A 70 -10.09 -21.28 -7.48
CA ARG A 70 -10.74 -20.43 -8.49
C ARG A 70 -10.83 -19.00 -7.99
N LEU A 71 -10.63 -18.06 -8.91
CA LEU A 71 -10.91 -16.65 -8.70
C LEU A 71 -12.04 -16.22 -9.65
N PRO A 72 -12.96 -15.36 -9.21
CA PRO A 72 -13.96 -14.79 -10.10
C PRO A 72 -13.30 -13.97 -11.20
N SER A 73 -13.88 -13.97 -12.40
CA SER A 73 -13.46 -13.05 -13.46
C SER A 73 -13.70 -11.60 -13.04
N ALA A 74 -12.84 -10.70 -13.47
CA ALA A 74 -12.95 -9.28 -13.20
C ALA A 74 -12.28 -8.47 -14.33
N ASP A 75 -12.74 -7.23 -14.54
CA ASP A 75 -12.10 -6.32 -15.50
C ASP A 75 -10.79 -5.75 -14.95
N PHE A 76 -10.77 -5.48 -13.66
CA PHE A 76 -9.59 -4.99 -12.94
C PHE A 76 -9.26 -5.93 -11.78
N VAL A 77 -7.97 -6.14 -11.54
CA VAL A 77 -7.47 -6.91 -10.40
C VAL A 77 -6.40 -6.12 -9.67
N ILE A 78 -6.59 -5.92 -8.37
CA ILE A 78 -5.55 -5.42 -7.47
C ILE A 78 -5.10 -6.56 -6.57
N HIS A 79 -3.90 -7.05 -6.80
CA HIS A 79 -3.29 -8.10 -5.99
C HIS A 79 -2.48 -7.50 -4.85
N ALA A 80 -3.10 -7.41 -3.67
CA ALA A 80 -2.52 -6.83 -2.45
C ALA A 80 -2.38 -7.88 -1.31
N ALA A 81 -2.39 -9.17 -1.63
CA ALA A 81 -2.26 -10.23 -0.64
C ALA A 81 -0.83 -10.33 -0.11
N SER A 82 -0.56 -9.62 0.97
CA SER A 82 0.72 -9.65 1.69
C SER A 82 0.49 -9.14 3.11
N THR A 83 1.14 -9.72 4.11
CA THR A 83 1.21 -9.08 5.41
C THR A 83 2.27 -7.99 5.41
N THR A 84 2.02 -6.92 6.16
CA THR A 84 2.99 -5.87 6.46
C THR A 84 3.29 -5.79 7.96
N ASP A 85 2.81 -6.76 8.76
CA ASP A 85 3.08 -6.81 10.20
C ASP A 85 4.54 -7.18 10.45
N ALA A 86 5.35 -6.19 10.84
CA ALA A 86 6.77 -6.34 11.10
C ALA A 86 7.09 -7.37 12.20
N ARG A 87 6.16 -7.62 13.13
CA ARG A 87 6.33 -8.63 14.19
C ARG A 87 6.42 -10.03 13.60
N ARG A 88 5.54 -10.35 12.64
CA ARG A 88 5.54 -11.65 11.96
C ARG A 88 6.83 -11.89 11.18
N TYR A 89 7.35 -10.84 10.51
CA TYR A 89 8.64 -10.92 9.82
C TYR A 89 9.82 -11.04 10.79
N ALA A 90 9.73 -10.43 11.97
CA ALA A 90 10.76 -10.58 12.99
C ALA A 90 10.78 -12.00 13.60
N GLU A 91 9.58 -12.60 13.76
CA GLU A 91 9.41 -13.94 14.33
C GLU A 91 9.80 -15.05 13.34
N ASN A 92 9.32 -14.95 12.09
CA ASN A 92 9.58 -15.98 11.07
C ASN A 92 9.63 -15.39 9.64
N PRO A 93 10.76 -14.77 9.25
CA PRO A 93 10.90 -14.12 7.95
C PRO A 93 10.73 -15.08 6.77
N GLU A 94 11.20 -16.32 6.89
CA GLU A 94 11.11 -17.31 5.80
C GLU A 94 9.67 -17.81 5.59
N ALA A 95 8.89 -17.97 6.65
CA ALA A 95 7.47 -18.30 6.50
C ALA A 95 6.68 -17.18 5.81
N GLU A 96 6.96 -15.93 6.16
CA GLU A 96 6.29 -14.80 5.51
C GLU A 96 6.75 -14.62 4.04
N ARG A 97 8.04 -14.88 3.75
CA ARG A 97 8.55 -14.96 2.38
C ARG A 97 7.82 -16.04 1.58
N ALA A 98 7.70 -17.25 2.12
CA ALA A 98 7.00 -18.36 1.48
C ALA A 98 5.51 -18.05 1.24
N ASN A 99 4.84 -17.38 2.18
CA ASN A 99 3.44 -16.98 2.04
C ASN A 99 3.23 -16.00 0.88
N ILE A 100 4.11 -14.99 0.72
CA ILE A 100 4.05 -14.04 -0.40
C ILE A 100 4.21 -14.79 -1.73
N LEU A 101 5.23 -15.64 -1.82
CA LEU A 101 5.52 -16.37 -3.04
C LEU A 101 4.39 -17.34 -3.40
N ALA A 102 3.87 -18.11 -2.44
CA ALA A 102 2.78 -19.03 -2.66
C ALA A 102 1.50 -18.31 -3.14
N ALA A 103 1.17 -17.14 -2.57
CA ALA A 103 0.03 -16.35 -3.03
C ALA A 103 0.23 -15.82 -4.46
N THR A 104 1.46 -15.40 -4.80
CA THR A 104 1.78 -14.94 -6.16
C THR A 104 1.77 -16.08 -7.16
N ASP A 105 2.39 -17.22 -6.84
CA ASP A 105 2.44 -18.38 -7.72
C ASP A 105 1.03 -18.94 -8.01
N ASN A 106 0.19 -19.01 -6.99
CA ASN A 106 -1.19 -19.41 -7.17
C ASN A 106 -1.98 -18.41 -8.03
N TYR A 107 -1.77 -17.11 -7.82
CA TYR A 107 -2.39 -16.09 -8.66
C TYR A 107 -1.97 -16.22 -10.12
N VAL A 108 -0.66 -16.35 -10.40
CA VAL A 108 -0.13 -16.52 -11.76
C VAL A 108 -0.78 -17.71 -12.47
N ARG A 109 -0.87 -18.85 -11.78
CA ARG A 109 -1.57 -20.05 -12.29
C ARG A 109 -3.03 -19.78 -12.65
N LEU A 110 -3.77 -19.05 -11.79
CA LEU A 110 -5.19 -18.78 -11.98
C LEU A 110 -5.45 -17.68 -13.01
N ALA A 111 -4.55 -16.70 -13.14
CA ALA A 111 -4.70 -15.59 -14.07
C ALA A 111 -4.79 -16.05 -15.51
N GLN A 112 -4.04 -17.10 -15.87
CA GLN A 112 -4.05 -17.71 -17.21
C GLN A 112 -5.43 -18.19 -17.66
N SER A 113 -6.30 -18.59 -16.74
CA SER A 113 -7.66 -19.04 -17.06
C SER A 113 -8.73 -18.00 -16.79
N SER A 114 -8.55 -17.18 -15.73
CA SER A 114 -9.61 -16.30 -15.21
C SER A 114 -9.43 -14.84 -15.59
N HIS A 115 -8.19 -14.39 -15.88
CA HIS A 115 -7.86 -12.97 -16.01
C HIS A 115 -7.13 -12.59 -17.29
N ARG A 116 -7.28 -13.38 -18.38
CA ARG A 116 -6.63 -13.11 -19.68
C ARG A 116 -6.98 -11.75 -20.29
N ARG A 117 -8.15 -11.22 -19.95
CA ARG A 117 -8.63 -9.89 -20.42
C ARG A 117 -8.63 -8.83 -19.35
N SER A 118 -8.21 -9.19 -18.14
CA SER A 118 -8.16 -8.27 -17.00
C SER A 118 -6.95 -7.35 -17.09
N ARG A 119 -7.07 -6.21 -16.42
CA ARG A 119 -5.97 -5.30 -16.13
C ARG A 119 -5.51 -5.53 -14.70
N VAL A 120 -4.30 -5.99 -14.51
CA VAL A 120 -3.80 -6.50 -13.24
C VAL A 120 -2.74 -5.58 -12.67
N VAL A 121 -2.90 -5.14 -11.42
CA VAL A 121 -1.85 -4.47 -10.65
C VAL A 121 -1.39 -5.36 -9.51
N TYR A 122 -0.11 -5.62 -9.48
CA TYR A 122 0.55 -6.20 -8.31
C TYR A 122 1.07 -5.10 -7.40
N THR A 123 0.61 -5.05 -6.16
CA THR A 123 1.15 -4.12 -5.17
C THR A 123 2.44 -4.65 -4.59
N SER A 124 3.55 -4.19 -5.14
CA SER A 124 4.90 -4.40 -4.64
C SER A 124 5.21 -3.38 -3.52
N SER A 125 6.45 -3.18 -3.23
CA SER A 125 6.92 -2.27 -2.18
C SER A 125 8.22 -1.58 -2.57
N GLY A 126 8.43 -0.35 -2.13
CA GLY A 126 9.73 0.30 -2.20
C GLY A 126 10.85 -0.46 -1.48
N ALA A 127 10.50 -1.44 -0.61
CA ALA A 127 11.49 -2.33 0.00
C ALA A 127 12.31 -3.13 -1.01
N VAL A 128 11.81 -3.32 -2.24
CA VAL A 128 12.57 -3.96 -3.34
C VAL A 128 13.86 -3.24 -3.67
N TYR A 129 13.96 -1.95 -3.38
CA TYR A 129 15.17 -1.17 -3.60
C TYR A 129 16.26 -1.40 -2.54
N GLY A 130 15.93 -2.02 -1.41
CA GLY A 130 16.85 -2.14 -0.29
C GLY A 130 17.00 -0.84 0.49
N GLN A 131 18.21 -0.58 0.98
CA GLN A 131 18.51 0.66 1.67
C GLN A 131 18.72 1.79 0.67
N GLN A 132 18.04 2.91 0.85
CA GLN A 132 18.23 4.10 0.02
C GLN A 132 19.58 4.74 0.34
N PRO A 133 20.45 5.00 -0.65
CA PRO A 133 21.68 5.75 -0.44
C PRO A 133 21.41 7.12 0.17
N VAL A 134 22.33 7.61 1.02
CA VAL A 134 22.16 8.89 1.74
C VAL A 134 22.15 10.08 0.78
N ASP A 135 22.95 10.01 -0.27
CA ASP A 135 23.08 11.01 -1.33
C ASP A 135 21.92 11.00 -2.35
N LEU A 136 21.09 9.97 -2.34
CA LEU A 136 19.92 9.85 -3.21
C LEU A 136 18.68 10.39 -2.50
N ALA A 137 18.22 11.59 -2.88
CA ALA A 137 17.05 12.22 -2.24
C ALA A 137 15.76 11.43 -2.44
N GLN A 138 15.54 10.85 -3.64
CA GLN A 138 14.36 10.11 -4.04
C GLN A 138 14.76 8.91 -4.90
N ILE A 139 14.17 7.72 -4.69
CA ILE A 139 14.50 6.50 -5.45
C ILE A 139 13.67 6.45 -6.72
N PRO A 140 14.26 6.51 -7.93
CA PRO A 140 13.55 6.28 -9.19
C PRO A 140 13.33 4.81 -9.47
N GLU A 141 12.39 4.47 -10.36
CA GLU A 141 12.10 3.10 -10.79
C GLU A 141 13.29 2.40 -11.46
N SER A 142 14.18 3.20 -12.07
CA SER A 142 15.43 2.72 -12.71
C SER A 142 16.53 2.36 -11.71
N PHE A 143 16.39 2.72 -10.43
CA PHE A 143 17.39 2.40 -9.41
C PHE A 143 17.52 0.88 -9.26
N ARG A 144 18.75 0.40 -9.38
CA ARG A 144 19.08 -1.01 -9.18
C ARG A 144 19.61 -1.18 -7.76
N PRO A 145 18.93 -1.98 -6.93
CA PRO A 145 19.40 -2.21 -5.56
C PRO A 145 20.75 -2.94 -5.55
N GLY A 146 21.56 -2.63 -4.56
CA GLY A 146 22.74 -3.42 -4.24
C GLY A 146 22.41 -4.80 -3.67
N ASP A 147 23.43 -5.48 -3.12
CA ASP A 147 23.25 -6.79 -2.49
C ASP A 147 22.27 -6.68 -1.31
N SER A 148 21.28 -7.57 -1.29
CA SER A 148 20.32 -7.65 -0.18
C SER A 148 20.96 -8.25 1.10
N ALA A 149 22.15 -8.81 1.02
CA ALA A 149 22.87 -9.38 2.17
C ALA A 149 23.14 -8.37 3.29
N GLU A 150 23.25 -7.08 2.95
CA GLU A 150 23.42 -5.99 3.92
C GLU A 150 22.15 -5.66 4.71
N LEU A 151 20.99 -6.12 4.25
CA LEU A 151 19.73 -5.90 4.95
C LEU A 151 19.57 -6.85 6.12
N ALA A 152 18.97 -6.37 7.21
CA ALA A 152 18.52 -7.24 8.29
C ALA A 152 17.61 -8.35 7.74
N SER A 153 17.72 -9.57 8.28
CA SER A 153 17.08 -10.79 7.77
C SER A 153 15.59 -10.60 7.44
N HIS A 154 14.81 -9.99 8.33
CA HIS A 154 13.38 -9.74 8.13
C HIS A 154 13.08 -8.78 6.97
N LYS A 155 13.91 -7.73 6.77
CA LYS A 155 13.78 -6.80 5.64
C LYS A 155 14.18 -7.45 4.33
N ARG A 156 15.24 -8.27 4.36
CA ARG A 156 15.73 -9.02 3.20
C ARG A 156 14.67 -9.99 2.68
N ALA A 157 14.14 -10.86 3.56
CA ALA A 157 13.11 -11.84 3.19
C ALA A 157 11.90 -11.18 2.49
N TYR A 158 11.44 -10.04 3.01
CA TYR A 158 10.36 -9.28 2.40
C TYR A 158 10.74 -8.70 1.03
N ALA A 159 11.89 -8.04 0.94
CA ALA A 159 12.36 -7.42 -0.30
C ALA A 159 12.56 -8.46 -1.41
N GLU A 160 13.18 -9.59 -1.10
CA GLU A 160 13.41 -10.69 -2.05
C GLU A 160 12.11 -11.35 -2.51
N ALA A 161 11.15 -11.56 -1.58
CA ALA A 161 9.83 -12.07 -1.93
C ALA A 161 9.11 -11.15 -2.91
N LYS A 162 9.13 -9.83 -2.66
CA LYS A 162 8.51 -8.86 -3.55
C LYS A 162 9.20 -8.78 -4.91
N ARG A 163 10.53 -8.78 -4.98
CA ARG A 163 11.29 -8.83 -6.24
C ARG A 163 10.93 -10.08 -7.07
N ALA A 164 10.93 -11.25 -6.44
CA ALA A 164 10.58 -12.49 -7.09
C ALA A 164 9.12 -12.50 -7.56
N SER A 165 8.20 -11.90 -6.81
CA SER A 165 6.81 -11.74 -7.22
C SER A 165 6.64 -10.79 -8.40
N GLU A 166 7.37 -9.65 -8.44
CA GLU A 166 7.38 -8.76 -9.61
C GLU A 166 7.74 -9.51 -10.88
N GLN A 167 8.79 -10.35 -10.85
CA GLN A 167 9.22 -11.16 -11.99
C GLN A 167 8.15 -12.15 -12.46
N ARG A 168 7.47 -12.83 -11.50
CA ARG A 168 6.40 -13.79 -11.82
C ARG A 168 5.18 -13.12 -12.45
N ILE A 169 4.82 -11.94 -11.94
CA ILE A 169 3.70 -11.16 -12.50
C ILE A 169 4.06 -10.64 -13.90
N ALA A 170 5.27 -10.15 -14.09
CA ALA A 170 5.72 -9.68 -15.40
C ALA A 170 5.73 -10.81 -16.46
N ALA A 171 6.07 -12.03 -16.08
CA ALA A 171 6.04 -13.17 -16.98
C ALA A 171 4.64 -13.49 -17.58
N LEU A 172 3.55 -13.04 -16.94
CA LEU A 172 2.20 -13.15 -17.51
C LEU A 172 2.03 -12.35 -18.81
N GLY A 173 2.88 -11.35 -19.04
CA GLY A 173 2.90 -10.59 -20.29
C GLY A 173 3.28 -11.44 -21.51
N GLU A 174 4.10 -12.48 -21.35
CA GLU A 174 4.45 -13.44 -22.42
C GLU A 174 3.21 -14.18 -22.93
N GLU A 175 2.17 -14.27 -22.09
CA GLU A 175 0.87 -14.86 -22.46
C GLU A 175 -0.16 -13.80 -22.89
N GLY A 176 0.25 -12.53 -23.03
CA GLY A 176 -0.58 -11.42 -23.46
C GLY A 176 -1.47 -10.85 -22.37
N ILE A 177 -1.25 -11.21 -21.08
CA ILE A 177 -2.02 -10.65 -19.95
C ILE A 177 -1.46 -9.28 -19.59
N CYS A 178 -2.35 -8.27 -19.53
CA CYS A 178 -1.97 -6.92 -19.16
C CYS A 178 -1.71 -6.79 -17.66
N THR A 179 -0.46 -6.56 -17.27
CA THR A 179 -0.03 -6.41 -15.89
C THR A 179 0.67 -5.07 -15.65
N ALA A 180 0.74 -4.63 -14.41
CA ALA A 180 1.58 -3.53 -13.97
C ALA A 180 2.04 -3.78 -12.53
N VAL A 181 3.18 -3.22 -12.14
CA VAL A 181 3.71 -3.26 -10.78
C VAL A 181 3.65 -1.88 -10.15
N ALA A 182 3.03 -1.81 -8.97
CA ALA A 182 2.99 -0.63 -8.13
C ALA A 182 3.94 -0.82 -6.94
N ARG A 183 5.10 -0.16 -6.92
CA ARG A 183 6.04 -0.17 -5.79
C ARG A 183 5.58 0.85 -4.75
N CYS A 184 4.83 0.37 -3.78
CA CYS A 184 4.19 1.17 -2.74
C CYS A 184 5.16 1.54 -1.63
N PHE A 185 5.10 2.80 -1.16
CA PHE A 185 5.97 3.33 -0.09
C PHE A 185 5.20 3.49 1.23
N ALA A 186 5.04 4.70 1.74
CA ALA A 186 4.33 4.93 2.99
C ALA A 186 3.06 5.76 2.77
N PHE A 187 2.06 5.48 3.59
CA PHE A 187 0.72 6.03 3.43
C PHE A 187 0.16 6.57 4.73
N VAL A 188 -0.80 7.46 4.59
CA VAL A 188 -1.69 7.92 5.65
C VAL A 188 -3.14 7.70 5.20
N GLY A 189 -4.01 7.22 6.10
CA GLY A 189 -5.39 6.97 5.77
C GLY A 189 -6.19 6.46 6.96
N PHE A 190 -7.51 6.63 6.87
CA PHE A 190 -8.44 6.30 7.94
C PHE A 190 -8.36 4.84 8.39
N HIS A 191 -8.11 3.91 7.47
CA HIS A 191 -8.03 2.47 7.71
C HIS A 191 -6.61 1.97 8.04
N LEU A 192 -5.60 2.86 8.13
CA LEU A 192 -4.25 2.46 8.50
C LEU A 192 -4.23 1.97 9.96
N PRO A 193 -3.57 0.82 10.26
CA PRO A 193 -3.41 0.35 11.63
C PRO A 193 -2.71 1.38 12.53
N ARG A 194 -3.21 1.54 13.76
CA ARG A 194 -2.73 2.53 14.74
C ARG A 194 -2.03 1.91 15.94
N ASP A 195 -1.75 0.62 15.89
CA ASP A 195 -1.13 -0.20 16.94
C ASP A 195 0.06 -1.03 16.42
N GLN A 196 0.54 -0.68 15.23
CA GLN A 196 1.64 -1.37 14.56
C GLN A 196 2.89 -0.49 14.46
N HIS A 197 3.84 -0.88 13.62
CA HIS A 197 5.11 -0.18 13.41
C HIS A 197 5.02 1.13 12.59
N PHE A 198 3.83 1.57 12.24
CA PHE A 198 3.62 2.79 11.45
C PHE A 198 3.59 4.02 12.37
N ALA A 199 4.64 4.85 12.32
CA ALA A 199 4.75 6.04 13.16
C ALA A 199 3.49 6.94 13.05
N ILE A 200 3.05 7.23 11.82
CA ILE A 200 1.88 8.08 11.59
C ILE A 200 0.59 7.50 12.19
N GLY A 201 0.40 6.18 12.12
CA GLY A 201 -0.75 5.51 12.73
C GLY A 201 -0.75 5.67 14.25
N ASN A 202 0.40 5.46 14.90
CA ASN A 202 0.56 5.61 16.33
C ASN A 202 0.40 7.08 16.78
N PHE A 203 0.96 8.03 16.03
CA PHE A 203 0.84 9.45 16.32
C PHE A 203 -0.62 9.93 16.25
N LEU A 204 -1.37 9.50 15.24
CA LEU A 204 -2.80 9.77 15.12
C LEU A 204 -3.60 9.18 16.31
N ALA A 205 -3.25 7.96 16.77
CA ALA A 205 -3.87 7.36 17.94
C ALA A 205 -3.55 8.12 19.23
N ASP A 206 -2.31 8.59 19.41
CA ASP A 206 -1.90 9.37 20.57
C ASP A 206 -2.60 10.74 20.57
N GLY A 207 -2.58 11.46 19.43
CA GLY A 207 -3.25 12.75 19.28
C GLY A 207 -4.75 12.66 19.55
N LEU A 208 -5.43 11.68 18.95
CA LEU A 208 -6.85 11.43 19.17
C LEU A 208 -7.19 11.14 20.64
N ALA A 209 -6.26 10.56 21.38
CA ALA A 209 -6.41 10.29 22.82
C ALA A 209 -5.95 11.46 23.71
N GLY A 210 -5.56 12.61 23.14
CA GLY A 210 -5.05 13.76 23.88
C GLY A 210 -3.68 13.53 24.54
N ARG A 211 -2.91 12.53 24.06
CA ARG A 211 -1.58 12.23 24.61
C ARG A 211 -0.48 12.94 23.82
N PRO A 212 0.66 13.26 24.47
CA PRO A 212 1.84 13.77 23.76
C PRO A 212 2.31 12.82 22.64
N ILE A 213 2.71 13.39 21.51
CA ILE A 213 3.29 12.64 20.39
C ILE A 213 4.76 12.39 20.67
N LYS A 214 5.15 11.13 20.84
CA LYS A 214 6.51 10.76 21.23
C LYS A 214 7.31 10.17 20.06
N VAL A 215 8.34 10.89 19.62
CA VAL A 215 9.31 10.38 18.64
C VAL A 215 10.34 9.51 19.37
N ARG A 216 10.53 8.28 18.89
CA ARG A 216 11.50 7.33 19.47
C ARG A 216 12.82 7.29 18.71
N ALA A 217 12.84 7.74 17.46
CA ALA A 217 14.02 7.76 16.63
C ALA A 217 15.06 8.75 17.18
N ARG A 218 16.33 8.32 17.23
CA ARG A 218 17.47 9.15 17.64
C ARG A 218 18.39 9.48 16.47
N LYS A 219 18.02 9.10 15.25
CA LYS A 219 18.67 9.44 13.97
C LYS A 219 17.68 10.09 13.03
N ALA A 220 18.20 10.75 11.99
CA ALA A 220 17.37 11.37 10.97
C ALA A 220 16.64 10.30 10.13
N VAL A 221 15.32 10.18 10.31
CA VAL A 221 14.47 9.23 9.58
C VAL A 221 13.55 10.01 8.66
N TYR A 222 13.82 9.91 7.34
CA TYR A 222 13.01 10.54 6.30
C TYR A 222 12.04 9.54 5.69
N ARG A 223 10.79 9.95 5.62
CA ARG A 223 9.69 9.22 4.94
C ARG A 223 8.89 10.21 4.10
N SER A 224 8.04 9.68 3.26
CA SER A 224 6.98 10.45 2.62
C SER A 224 5.64 9.77 2.86
N TYR A 225 4.53 10.51 2.78
CA TYR A 225 3.23 9.97 3.14
C TYR A 225 2.20 10.36 2.07
N MET A 226 1.66 9.35 1.38
CA MET A 226 0.58 9.54 0.40
C MET A 226 -0.76 9.27 1.05
N HIS A 227 -1.76 10.11 0.78
CA HIS A 227 -3.13 9.89 1.26
C HIS A 227 -3.75 8.64 0.63
N ALA A 228 -4.62 7.95 1.37
CA ALA A 228 -5.28 6.72 0.93
C ALA A 228 -6.17 6.92 -0.32
N ASP A 229 -6.77 8.07 -0.51
CA ASP A 229 -7.56 8.37 -1.70
C ASP A 229 -6.68 8.52 -2.95
N ASP A 230 -5.50 9.13 -2.80
CA ASP A 230 -4.52 9.19 -3.88
C ASP A 230 -3.98 7.79 -4.19
N LEU A 231 -3.69 6.96 -3.18
CA LEU A 231 -3.32 5.55 -3.39
C LEU A 231 -4.35 4.84 -4.27
N VAL A 232 -5.64 4.95 -3.96
CA VAL A 232 -6.71 4.29 -4.73
C VAL A 232 -6.78 4.82 -6.16
N ARG A 233 -6.76 6.14 -6.36
CA ARG A 233 -6.74 6.75 -7.70
C ARG A 233 -5.52 6.30 -8.50
N TRP A 234 -4.33 6.31 -7.89
CA TRP A 234 -3.09 5.92 -8.54
C TRP A 234 -3.12 4.45 -8.95
N LEU A 235 -3.54 3.54 -8.07
CA LEU A 235 -3.61 2.12 -8.40
C LEU A 235 -4.62 1.83 -9.52
N MET A 236 -5.76 2.51 -9.56
CA MET A 236 -6.73 2.37 -10.65
C MET A 236 -6.22 2.94 -11.98
N THR A 237 -5.54 4.08 -11.95
CA THR A 237 -4.92 4.65 -13.16
C THR A 237 -3.79 3.76 -13.68
N ILE A 238 -2.95 3.23 -12.80
CA ILE A 238 -1.91 2.25 -13.14
C ILE A 238 -2.56 0.97 -13.72
N ALA A 239 -3.68 0.51 -13.14
CA ALA A 239 -4.42 -0.61 -13.72
C ALA A 239 -4.91 -0.31 -15.13
N SER A 240 -5.39 0.90 -15.38
CA SER A 240 -5.82 1.33 -16.73
C SER A 240 -4.67 1.37 -17.73
N ALA A 241 -3.43 1.58 -17.27
CA ALA A 241 -2.21 1.58 -18.07
C ALA A 241 -1.49 0.22 -18.12
N ALA A 242 -2.05 -0.82 -17.47
CA ALA A 242 -1.47 -2.16 -17.51
C ALA A 242 -1.33 -2.67 -18.95
N SER A 243 -0.20 -3.31 -19.25
CA SER A 243 0.13 -3.85 -20.56
C SER A 243 0.91 -5.16 -20.43
N PRO A 244 1.12 -5.91 -21.53
CA PRO A 244 1.99 -7.08 -21.51
C PRO A 244 3.46 -6.76 -21.14
N ASP A 245 3.92 -5.53 -21.33
CA ASP A 245 5.27 -5.09 -20.96
C ASP A 245 5.44 -4.89 -19.44
N CYS A 246 4.37 -5.03 -18.67
CA CYS A 246 4.35 -4.89 -17.21
C CYS A 246 5.05 -3.62 -16.71
N PRO A 247 4.53 -2.41 -17.00
CA PRO A 247 5.13 -1.18 -16.53
C PRO A 247 5.20 -1.12 -15.01
N ILE A 248 6.29 -0.54 -14.50
CA ILE A 248 6.55 -0.39 -13.06
C ILE A 248 6.45 1.08 -12.69
N TYR A 249 5.70 1.38 -11.62
CA TYR A 249 5.56 2.73 -11.07
C TYR A 249 5.78 2.74 -9.57
N ASN A 250 6.50 3.74 -9.08
CA ASN A 250 6.52 4.07 -7.67
C ASN A 250 5.18 4.72 -7.27
N VAL A 251 4.64 4.30 -6.13
CA VAL A 251 3.39 4.81 -5.56
C VAL A 251 3.66 5.32 -4.15
N GLY A 252 3.59 6.63 -3.98
CA GLY A 252 3.89 7.33 -2.75
C GLY A 252 3.95 8.84 -2.98
N SER A 253 4.25 9.60 -1.95
CA SER A 253 4.59 11.02 -2.07
C SER A 253 6.10 11.18 -2.27
N ASP A 254 6.51 12.18 -3.04
CA ASP A 254 7.91 12.59 -3.20
C ASP A 254 8.34 13.66 -2.18
N GLU A 255 7.43 14.09 -1.33
CA GLU A 255 7.67 15.06 -0.26
C GLU A 255 8.35 14.37 0.93
N ALA A 256 9.67 14.51 1.04
CA ALA A 256 10.43 13.96 2.15
C ALA A 256 10.13 14.72 3.45
N ARG A 257 9.75 14.00 4.51
CA ARG A 257 9.53 14.55 5.86
C ARG A 257 10.25 13.70 6.89
N THR A 258 10.88 14.34 7.86
CA THR A 258 11.41 13.63 9.03
C THR A 258 10.25 13.14 9.91
N VAL A 259 10.51 12.09 10.69
CA VAL A 259 9.52 11.62 11.69
C VAL A 259 9.27 12.70 12.75
N ALA A 260 10.24 13.59 13.01
CA ALA A 260 10.05 14.73 13.91
C ALA A 260 9.08 15.78 13.31
N GLU A 261 9.21 16.12 12.04
CA GLU A 261 8.28 17.02 11.34
C GLU A 261 6.88 16.42 11.30
N LEU A 262 6.75 15.12 11.00
CA LEU A 262 5.48 14.41 11.06
C LEU A 262 4.84 14.53 12.46
N ALA A 263 5.63 14.31 13.52
CA ALA A 263 5.14 14.45 14.90
C ALA A 263 4.63 15.88 15.18
N GLY A 264 5.33 16.89 14.67
CA GLY A 264 4.90 18.29 14.77
C GLY A 264 3.57 18.55 14.08
N VAL A 265 3.38 18.06 12.85
CA VAL A 265 2.11 18.21 12.10
C VAL A 265 0.95 17.54 12.84
N VAL A 266 1.13 16.32 13.34
CA VAL A 266 0.07 15.62 14.09
C VAL A 266 -0.20 16.31 15.44
N ALA A 267 0.85 16.71 16.16
CA ALA A 267 0.73 17.40 17.44
C ALA A 267 -0.04 18.73 17.29
N ALA A 268 0.27 19.51 16.27
CA ALA A 268 -0.46 20.76 15.96
C ALA A 268 -1.94 20.50 15.67
N ARG A 269 -2.27 19.47 14.88
CA ARG A 269 -3.66 19.13 14.52
C ARG A 269 -4.52 18.77 15.75
N PHE A 270 -3.94 18.09 16.74
CA PHE A 270 -4.66 17.67 17.96
C PHE A 270 -4.42 18.61 19.16
N ASN A 271 -3.64 19.66 18.98
CA ASN A 271 -3.24 20.58 20.05
C ASN A 271 -2.63 19.86 21.27
N VAL A 272 -1.69 18.94 21.00
CA VAL A 272 -0.95 18.20 22.03
C VAL A 272 0.56 18.46 21.88
N PRO A 273 1.39 18.26 22.91
CA PRO A 273 2.84 18.40 22.80
C PRO A 273 3.46 17.35 21.89
N ALA A 274 4.55 17.72 21.18
CA ALA A 274 5.46 16.79 20.53
C ALA A 274 6.75 16.64 21.37
N GLU A 275 7.09 15.43 21.75
CA GLU A 275 8.33 15.09 22.47
C GLU A 275 9.32 14.49 21.49
N VAL A 276 10.32 15.28 21.07
CA VAL A 276 11.34 14.87 20.11
C VAL A 276 12.68 14.79 20.83
N PRO A 277 13.37 13.63 20.86
CA PRO A 277 14.69 13.52 21.45
C PRO A 277 15.74 14.26 20.60
N ALA A 278 16.95 14.42 21.14
CA ALA A 278 18.08 14.86 20.32
C ALA A 278 18.30 13.86 19.16
N ILE A 279 18.35 14.37 17.94
CA ILE A 279 18.52 13.60 16.70
C ILE A 279 19.99 13.72 16.28
N SER A 280 20.68 12.59 16.06
CA SER A 280 21.97 12.56 15.40
C SER A 280 21.78 12.73 13.88
N GLU A 281 22.61 13.56 13.28
CA GLU A 281 22.67 13.75 11.82
C GLU A 281 23.69 12.82 11.15
N ASP A 282 24.50 12.11 11.92
CA ASP A 282 25.53 11.19 11.42
C ASP A 282 24.95 9.96 10.72
N GLU A 283 23.74 9.57 11.11
CA GLU A 283 23.00 8.44 10.53
C GLU A 283 21.69 8.90 9.93
N VAL A 284 21.53 8.65 8.64
CA VAL A 284 20.29 8.97 7.91
C VAL A 284 19.61 7.68 7.43
N ASP A 285 18.33 7.53 7.73
CA ASP A 285 17.47 6.48 7.17
C ASP A 285 16.41 7.14 6.27
N ARG A 286 16.51 6.91 4.97
CA ARG A 286 15.63 7.51 3.97
C ARG A 286 14.82 6.44 3.25
N TYR A 287 13.55 6.74 2.99
CA TYR A 287 12.65 5.88 2.21
C TYR A 287 11.60 6.75 1.52
N VAL A 288 12.01 7.33 0.38
CA VAL A 288 11.24 8.33 -0.38
C VAL A 288 11.32 8.01 -1.87
N PRO A 289 10.19 7.84 -2.57
CA PRO A 289 10.17 7.57 -4.01
C PRO A 289 10.40 8.83 -4.83
N ALA A 290 10.99 8.68 -6.01
CA ALA A 290 10.72 9.57 -7.13
C ALA A 290 9.41 9.13 -7.80
N ILE A 291 8.53 10.08 -8.13
CA ILE A 291 7.24 9.83 -8.75
C ILE A 291 7.10 10.52 -10.11
N ALA A 292 8.19 11.06 -10.62
CA ALA A 292 8.22 11.78 -11.89
C ALA A 292 7.72 10.95 -13.07
N LYS A 293 8.01 9.64 -13.07
CA LYS A 293 7.52 8.71 -14.10
C LYS A 293 6.00 8.62 -14.11
N ALA A 294 5.38 8.40 -12.95
CA ALA A 294 3.92 8.33 -12.84
C ALA A 294 3.25 9.65 -13.22
N ARG A 295 3.86 10.79 -12.86
CA ARG A 295 3.39 12.11 -13.29
C ARG A 295 3.45 12.30 -14.80
N SER A 296 4.61 12.02 -15.42
CA SER A 296 4.82 12.29 -16.84
C SER A 296 4.07 11.33 -17.78
N GLU A 297 3.99 10.04 -17.42
CA GLU A 297 3.39 9.02 -18.27
C GLU A 297 1.88 8.87 -18.04
N LEU A 298 1.39 9.09 -16.81
CA LEU A 298 0.01 8.82 -16.42
C LEU A 298 -0.77 10.07 -16.00
N GLY A 299 -0.13 11.25 -15.94
CA GLY A 299 -0.77 12.49 -15.48
C GLY A 299 -1.18 12.43 -14.00
N LEU A 300 -0.54 11.60 -13.20
CA LEU A 300 -0.89 11.42 -11.80
C LEU A 300 -0.32 12.54 -10.93
N GLU A 301 -1.18 13.13 -10.10
CA GLU A 301 -0.83 14.17 -9.14
C GLU A 301 -1.28 13.77 -7.74
N LEU A 302 -0.65 14.36 -6.73
CA LEU A 302 -1.09 14.24 -5.34
C LEU A 302 -2.15 15.28 -5.05
N SER A 303 -3.26 14.85 -4.46
CA SER A 303 -4.37 15.75 -4.07
C SER A 303 -4.22 16.28 -2.65
N PHE A 304 -3.37 15.64 -1.85
CA PHE A 304 -3.14 15.97 -0.45
C PHE A 304 -1.64 16.17 -0.19
N ASP A 305 -1.28 17.27 0.46
CA ASP A 305 -0.04 17.37 1.19
C ASP A 305 -0.14 16.65 2.54
N LEU A 306 0.95 16.60 3.31
CA LEU A 306 0.95 15.89 4.60
C LEU A 306 -0.05 16.50 5.61
N ALA A 307 -0.17 17.81 5.66
CA ALA A 307 -1.04 18.48 6.63
C ALA A 307 -2.52 18.23 6.32
N ALA A 308 -2.92 18.36 5.05
CA ALA A 308 -4.27 18.06 4.58
C ALA A 308 -4.61 16.58 4.78
N ALA A 309 -3.66 15.67 4.52
CA ALA A 309 -3.86 14.24 4.72
C ALA A 309 -4.05 13.87 6.21
N VAL A 310 -3.29 14.49 7.11
CA VAL A 310 -3.45 14.31 8.56
C VAL A 310 -4.78 14.89 9.03
N ASP A 311 -5.18 16.06 8.54
CA ASP A 311 -6.44 16.70 8.93
C ASP A 311 -7.67 15.90 8.47
N ASP A 312 -7.69 15.41 7.22
CA ASP A 312 -8.78 14.54 6.73
C ASP A 312 -8.96 13.31 7.63
N VAL A 313 -7.85 12.60 7.89
CA VAL A 313 -7.90 11.38 8.70
C VAL A 313 -8.29 11.69 10.14
N ALA A 314 -7.78 12.76 10.76
CA ALA A 314 -8.12 13.18 12.09
C ALA A 314 -9.61 13.51 12.21
N THR A 315 -10.14 14.31 11.29
CA THR A 315 -11.57 14.69 11.24
C THR A 315 -12.47 13.46 11.14
N ARG A 316 -12.14 12.51 10.27
CA ARG A 316 -12.90 11.25 10.12
C ARG A 316 -12.83 10.37 11.37
N LEU A 317 -11.68 10.34 12.06
CA LEU A 317 -11.51 9.60 13.31
C LEU A 317 -12.32 10.24 14.47
N GLU A 318 -12.34 11.55 14.56
CA GLU A 318 -13.15 12.31 15.53
C GLU A 318 -14.64 12.07 15.30
N ALA A 319 -15.10 12.13 14.05
CA ALA A 319 -16.50 11.86 13.69
C ALA A 319 -16.97 10.44 14.05
N LYS A 320 -16.07 9.45 13.99
CA LYS A 320 -16.41 8.06 14.35
C LYS A 320 -16.47 7.81 15.86
N ARG A 321 -15.91 8.71 16.68
CA ARG A 321 -15.96 8.60 18.16
C ARG A 321 -17.25 9.18 18.75
N ASN A 322 -17.87 10.11 18.06
CA ASN A 322 -19.15 10.74 18.42
C ASN A 322 -20.34 9.91 17.90
#